data_c476612c151121a8a7c95aaeeb800457
#
_entry.id   c476612c151121a8a7c95aaeeb800457
#
_cell.length_a   1.000
_cell.length_b   1.000
_cell.length_c   1.000
_cell.angle_alpha   90.00
_cell.angle_beta   90.00
_cell.angle_gamma   90.00
#
_symmetry.space_group_name_H-M   'P 1'
#
loop_
_entity.id
_entity.type
_entity.pdbx_description
1 polymer ?
#
loop_
_entity_poly.entity_id
_entity_poly.type
_entity_poly.pdbx_seq_one_letter_code
_entity_poly.pdbx_strand_id
1 'polypeptide(L)'
;MKKTKKRKKSSAATAANGAVHMNQGGIAYQNKDITSKLLAENFKGKTFRVYGLDIPEVKAVLPTNIPSVRANELRLDNLFELVDGTIALVDYESDYKKEDKVKYLNYLTGIANRYQQEKKACPMLRMIVIYTGDIERRQVSDEYDIGAVRMTLEPAFLSELDSGGLFRHLKEKVERNEPLDDEELMGFIILPLSYRKKEEKEEKIRESVSLAAQIQDRSQQVFALAGILAFSDKLIDMETANKIRRMIEMTKVGWIIEQ
;
A
#
# COMPACT_ATOMS: atom_id res chain seq x y z
N MET A 1 -16.75 -54.22 57.78
CA MET A 1 -17.59 -53.10 58.26
C MET A 1 -16.96 -51.78 57.87
N LYS A 2 -17.58 -51.00 57.00
CA LYS A 2 -17.73 -49.56 57.07
C LYS A 2 -18.34 -49.04 55.73
N LYS A 3 -19.40 -48.29 55.89
CA LYS A 3 -20.40 -47.92 54.90
C LYS A 3 -19.87 -46.86 53.91
N THR A 4 -20.14 -47.08 52.64
CA THR A 4 -20.05 -46.12 51.54
C THR A 4 -21.23 -45.14 51.57
N LYS A 5 -20.97 -43.83 51.60
CA LYS A 5 -21.96 -42.76 51.34
C LYS A 5 -21.78 -42.25 49.91
N LYS A 6 -22.77 -42.54 49.06
CA LYS A 6 -22.97 -41.86 47.76
C LYS A 6 -23.36 -40.40 47.99
N ARG A 7 -22.63 -39.47 47.38
CA ARG A 7 -23.07 -38.07 47.23
C ARG A 7 -23.43 -37.83 45.75
N LYS A 8 -24.68 -37.50 45.53
CA LYS A 8 -25.21 -36.97 44.27
C LYS A 8 -24.57 -35.61 44.02
N LYS A 9 -24.01 -35.41 42.83
CA LYS A 9 -23.67 -34.08 42.30
C LYS A 9 -24.75 -33.65 41.31
N SER A 10 -25.40 -32.54 41.59
CA SER A 10 -26.31 -31.85 40.73
C SER A 10 -25.53 -31.19 39.60
N SER A 11 -26.01 -31.35 38.38
CA SER A 11 -25.54 -30.66 37.19
C SER A 11 -26.04 -29.22 37.22
N ALA A 12 -25.14 -28.24 37.33
CA ALA A 12 -25.42 -26.86 36.96
C ALA A 12 -24.75 -26.61 35.59
N ALA A 13 -25.57 -26.38 34.57
CA ALA A 13 -25.15 -25.95 33.26
C ALA A 13 -24.68 -24.49 33.35
N THR A 14 -23.40 -24.26 33.17
CA THR A 14 -22.85 -22.91 33.02
C THR A 14 -22.76 -22.65 31.51
N ALA A 15 -23.62 -21.75 31.04
CA ALA A 15 -23.55 -21.21 29.68
C ALA A 15 -22.25 -20.40 29.57
N ALA A 16 -21.30 -20.91 28.81
CA ALA A 16 -20.12 -20.17 28.41
C ALA A 16 -20.51 -19.23 27.27
N ASN A 17 -20.61 -17.94 27.56
CA ASN A 17 -20.61 -16.88 26.57
C ASN A 17 -19.24 -16.89 25.86
N GLY A 18 -19.15 -17.54 24.72
CA GLY A 18 -18.05 -17.40 23.78
C GLY A 18 -18.14 -16.03 23.09
N ALA A 19 -17.52 -15.03 23.68
CA ALA A 19 -17.25 -13.78 22.96
C ALA A 19 -16.29 -14.10 21.81
N VAL A 20 -16.81 -14.16 20.60
CA VAL A 20 -16.02 -14.19 19.37
C VAL A 20 -15.35 -12.82 19.29
N HIS A 21 -14.09 -12.74 19.69
CA HIS A 21 -13.22 -11.61 19.34
C HIS A 21 -13.04 -11.63 17.81
N MET A 22 -13.89 -10.88 17.11
CA MET A 22 -13.62 -10.54 15.73
C MET A 22 -12.32 -9.76 15.67
N ASN A 23 -11.33 -10.34 15.02
CA ASN A 23 -10.02 -9.76 14.80
C ASN A 23 -10.17 -8.64 13.75
N GLN A 24 -10.58 -7.43 14.20
CA GLN A 24 -10.82 -6.28 13.33
C GLN A 24 -9.56 -5.83 12.58
N GLY A 25 -8.36 -6.17 13.06
CA GLY A 25 -7.10 -5.88 12.38
C GLY A 25 -6.86 -6.72 11.12
N GLY A 26 -7.39 -7.95 11.06
CA GLY A 26 -7.19 -8.85 9.93
C GLY A 26 -7.92 -8.41 8.65
N ILE A 27 -9.13 -7.85 8.79
CA ILE A 27 -9.94 -7.41 7.64
C ILE A 27 -9.38 -6.12 7.04
N ALA A 28 -8.93 -5.17 7.86
CA ALA A 28 -8.29 -3.94 7.40
C ALA A 28 -6.97 -4.22 6.67
N TYR A 29 -6.18 -5.17 7.17
CA TYR A 29 -4.91 -5.58 6.55
C TYR A 29 -5.14 -6.25 5.19
N GLN A 30 -6.12 -7.16 5.07
CA GLN A 30 -6.47 -7.81 3.80
C GLN A 30 -6.98 -6.80 2.76
N ASN A 31 -7.77 -5.80 3.16
CA ASN A 31 -8.27 -4.77 2.26
C ASN A 31 -7.13 -3.89 1.72
N LYS A 32 -6.13 -3.56 2.54
CA LYS A 32 -4.94 -2.81 2.10
C LYS A 32 -4.15 -3.61 1.06
N ASP A 33 -3.92 -4.90 1.31
CA ASP A 33 -3.21 -5.79 0.39
C ASP A 33 -3.94 -5.93 -0.96
N ILE A 34 -5.26 -6.13 -0.95
CA ILE A 34 -6.07 -6.21 -2.16
C ILE A 34 -6.04 -4.89 -2.94
N THR A 35 -6.16 -3.75 -2.27
CA THR A 35 -6.22 -2.44 -2.93
C THR A 35 -4.84 -2.03 -3.43
N SER A 36 -3.76 -2.33 -2.69
CA SER A 36 -2.39 -2.14 -3.16
C SER A 36 -2.11 -2.95 -4.43
N LYS A 37 -2.59 -4.19 -4.51
CA LYS A 37 -2.48 -5.03 -5.71
C LYS A 37 -3.29 -4.50 -6.89
N LEU A 38 -4.51 -4.02 -6.65
CA LEU A 38 -5.32 -3.40 -7.69
C LEU A 38 -4.67 -2.13 -8.23
N LEU A 39 -4.07 -1.31 -7.35
CA LEU A 39 -3.29 -0.14 -7.76
C LEU A 39 -2.03 -0.55 -8.51
N ALA A 40 -1.34 -1.61 -8.07
CA ALA A 40 -0.14 -2.10 -8.75
C ALA A 40 -0.40 -2.46 -10.22
N GLU A 41 -1.54 -3.09 -10.54
CA GLU A 41 -1.90 -3.40 -11.94
C GLU A 41 -2.04 -2.13 -12.81
N ASN A 42 -2.45 -1.01 -12.20
CA ASN A 42 -2.53 0.27 -12.90
C ASN A 42 -1.17 0.94 -13.14
N PHE A 43 -0.08 0.43 -12.55
CA PHE A 43 1.27 0.91 -12.83
C PHE A 43 1.85 0.36 -14.13
N LYS A 44 1.25 -0.67 -14.72
CA LYS A 44 1.72 -1.21 -15.99
C LYS A 44 1.69 -0.15 -17.08
N GLY A 45 2.82 0.05 -17.76
CA GLY A 45 2.99 1.12 -18.73
C GLY A 45 3.27 2.50 -18.13
N LYS A 46 3.56 2.61 -16.84
CA LYS A 46 3.78 3.88 -16.12
C LYS A 46 5.16 3.94 -15.50
N THR A 47 5.58 5.15 -15.15
CA THR A 47 6.86 5.42 -14.49
C THR A 47 6.65 5.83 -13.04
N PHE A 48 7.74 5.81 -12.27
CA PHE A 48 7.73 6.27 -10.87
C PHE A 48 8.18 7.73 -10.71
N ARG A 49 8.10 8.55 -11.76
CA ARG A 49 8.55 9.94 -11.76
C ARG A 49 7.82 10.81 -10.74
N VAL A 50 6.54 10.53 -10.49
CA VAL A 50 5.74 11.22 -9.46
C VAL A 50 6.37 11.11 -8.06
N TYR A 51 7.15 10.06 -7.82
CA TYR A 51 7.89 9.86 -6.57
C TYR A 51 9.31 10.45 -6.61
N GLY A 52 9.69 11.13 -7.70
CA GLY A 52 11.04 11.63 -7.92
C GLY A 52 12.04 10.54 -8.32
N LEU A 53 11.57 9.38 -8.78
CA LEU A 53 12.41 8.25 -9.20
C LEU A 53 12.51 8.19 -10.71
N ASP A 54 13.75 8.22 -11.23
CA ASP A 54 14.04 8.00 -12.64
C ASP A 54 14.39 6.53 -12.88
N ILE A 55 13.35 5.72 -13.02
CA ILE A 55 13.46 4.30 -13.31
C ILE A 55 12.67 3.96 -14.58
N PRO A 56 13.02 2.84 -15.28
CA PRO A 56 12.26 2.40 -16.43
C PRO A 56 10.78 2.17 -16.16
N GLU A 57 9.99 2.20 -17.22
CA GLU A 57 8.55 1.93 -17.19
C GLU A 57 8.25 0.51 -16.67
N VAL A 58 7.16 0.37 -15.92
CA VAL A 58 6.68 -0.91 -15.40
C VAL A 58 6.15 -1.76 -16.57
N LYS A 59 6.80 -2.87 -16.83
CA LYS A 59 6.36 -3.84 -17.85
C LYS A 59 5.25 -4.74 -17.34
N ALA A 60 5.38 -5.27 -16.14
CA ALA A 60 4.43 -6.19 -15.52
C ALA A 60 4.45 -6.12 -14.00
N VAL A 61 3.32 -6.43 -13.39
CA VAL A 61 3.20 -6.69 -11.95
C VAL A 61 3.47 -8.16 -11.70
N LEU A 62 4.31 -8.44 -10.71
CA LEU A 62 4.70 -9.80 -10.38
C LEU A 62 4.05 -10.27 -9.06
N PRO A 63 3.85 -11.60 -8.89
CA PRO A 63 3.37 -12.15 -7.64
C PRO A 63 4.29 -11.79 -6.47
N THR A 64 3.72 -11.31 -5.38
CA THR A 64 4.44 -10.86 -4.18
C THR A 64 4.62 -11.97 -3.13
N ASN A 65 3.95 -13.13 -3.30
CA ASN A 65 4.10 -14.27 -2.41
C ASN A 65 5.43 -14.97 -2.71
N ILE A 66 6.43 -14.75 -1.86
CA ILE A 66 7.76 -15.36 -2.01
C ILE A 66 7.86 -16.49 -0.99
N PRO A 67 8.06 -17.74 -1.46
CA PRO A 67 8.28 -18.86 -0.55
C PRO A 67 9.52 -18.62 0.31
N SER A 68 9.34 -18.61 1.61
CA SER A 68 10.47 -18.58 2.56
C SER A 68 10.76 -19.99 3.03
N VAL A 69 12.04 -20.33 3.19
CA VAL A 69 12.49 -21.58 3.82
C VAL A 69 12.10 -21.64 5.32
N ARG A 70 11.69 -20.51 5.89
CA ARG A 70 11.12 -20.40 7.24
C ARG A 70 9.60 -20.35 7.13
N ALA A 71 8.89 -20.95 8.09
CA ALA A 71 7.43 -21.16 8.12
C ALA A 71 6.53 -19.90 8.02
N ASN A 72 7.11 -18.73 7.80
CA ASN A 72 6.40 -17.46 7.59
C ASN A 72 6.57 -17.01 6.14
N GLU A 73 5.49 -16.85 5.42
CA GLU A 73 5.50 -16.19 4.12
C GLU A 73 6.01 -14.75 4.29
N LEU A 74 7.06 -14.42 3.54
CA LEU A 74 7.47 -13.03 3.38
C LEU A 74 6.48 -12.37 2.43
N ARG A 75 5.72 -11.40 2.91
CA ARG A 75 4.78 -10.62 2.10
C ARG A 75 5.42 -9.30 1.74
N LEU A 76 5.63 -9.10 0.45
CA LEU A 76 6.01 -7.83 -0.16
C LEU A 76 4.76 -7.01 -0.46
N ASP A 77 4.87 -5.68 -0.38
CA ASP A 77 3.77 -4.83 -0.81
C ASP A 77 3.63 -4.89 -2.33
N ASN A 78 4.68 -4.60 -3.07
CA ASN A 78 4.64 -4.61 -4.53
C ASN A 78 5.93 -5.15 -5.15
N LEU A 79 5.79 -5.87 -6.26
CA LEU A 79 6.90 -6.39 -7.05
C LEU A 79 6.60 -6.15 -8.54
N PHE A 80 7.49 -5.44 -9.22
CA PHE A 80 7.33 -5.03 -10.60
C PHE A 80 8.45 -5.57 -11.49
N GLU A 81 8.13 -5.97 -12.70
CA GLU A 81 9.10 -6.13 -13.78
C GLU A 81 9.11 -4.85 -14.61
N LEU A 82 10.29 -4.24 -14.74
CA LEU A 82 10.48 -3.03 -15.53
C LEU A 82 10.74 -3.40 -17.00
N VAL A 83 10.61 -2.43 -17.91
CA VAL A 83 10.78 -2.68 -19.36
C VAL A 83 12.19 -3.11 -19.76
N ASP A 84 13.20 -2.77 -18.95
CA ASP A 84 14.59 -3.20 -19.13
C ASP A 84 14.87 -4.61 -18.56
N GLY A 85 13.87 -5.29 -18.01
CA GLY A 85 14.00 -6.60 -17.39
C GLY A 85 14.44 -6.57 -15.91
N THR A 86 14.67 -5.41 -15.34
CA THR A 86 14.95 -5.24 -13.90
C THR A 86 13.71 -5.57 -13.07
N ILE A 87 13.90 -6.13 -11.89
CA ILE A 87 12.83 -6.38 -10.91
C ILE A 87 12.92 -5.32 -9.81
N ALA A 88 11.88 -4.52 -9.67
CA ALA A 88 11.76 -3.52 -8.63
C ALA A 88 10.81 -4.00 -7.51
N LEU A 89 11.37 -4.03 -6.29
CA LEU A 89 10.60 -4.22 -5.06
C LEU A 89 10.27 -2.83 -4.53
N VAL A 90 8.99 -2.57 -4.28
CA VAL A 90 8.54 -1.27 -3.77
C VAL A 90 7.80 -1.48 -2.47
N ASP A 91 8.26 -0.79 -1.42
CA ASP A 91 7.67 -0.80 -0.09
C ASP A 91 7.32 0.64 0.34
N TYR A 92 6.22 0.83 1.08
CA TYR A 92 5.76 2.12 1.57
C TYR A 92 5.91 2.17 3.08
N GLU A 93 6.71 3.12 3.59
CA GLU A 93 7.01 3.24 5.02
C GLU A 93 6.65 4.62 5.58
N SER A 94 5.96 4.61 6.71
CA SER A 94 5.67 5.81 7.50
C SER A 94 6.58 5.96 8.74
N ASP A 95 7.51 5.05 8.91
CA ASP A 95 8.50 5.03 9.98
C ASP A 95 9.84 4.53 9.42
N TYR A 96 10.95 4.87 10.06
CA TYR A 96 12.27 4.38 9.69
C TYR A 96 12.86 3.53 10.81
N LYS A 97 13.07 2.26 10.53
CA LYS A 97 13.75 1.31 11.42
C LYS A 97 14.96 0.71 10.73
N LYS A 98 16.10 0.75 11.38
CA LYS A 98 17.32 0.14 10.83
C LYS A 98 17.17 -1.37 10.61
N GLU A 99 16.34 -2.01 11.41
CA GLU A 99 16.02 -3.44 11.37
C GLU A 99 15.29 -3.85 10.12
N ASP A 100 14.55 -2.93 9.49
CA ASP A 100 13.82 -3.19 8.25
C ASP A 100 14.75 -3.53 7.08
N LYS A 101 16.02 -3.13 7.14
CA LYS A 101 17.02 -3.51 6.15
C LYS A 101 17.23 -5.03 6.07
N VAL A 102 17.10 -5.74 7.20
CA VAL A 102 17.13 -7.20 7.21
C VAL A 102 15.87 -7.77 6.54
N LYS A 103 14.70 -7.14 6.74
CA LYS A 103 13.45 -7.47 6.02
C LYS A 103 13.66 -7.37 4.51
N TYR A 104 14.22 -6.26 4.03
CA TYR A 104 14.49 -6.04 2.61
C TYR A 104 15.50 -7.03 2.02
N LEU A 105 16.56 -7.33 2.76
CA LEU A 105 17.52 -8.35 2.35
C LEU A 105 16.87 -9.73 2.19
N ASN A 106 15.98 -10.10 3.12
CA ASN A 106 15.22 -11.35 3.03
C ASN A 106 14.32 -11.37 1.78
N TYR A 107 13.71 -10.25 1.43
CA TYR A 107 12.90 -10.14 0.22
C TYR A 107 13.74 -10.37 -1.05
N LEU A 108 14.88 -9.66 -1.16
CA LEU A 108 15.80 -9.80 -2.30
C LEU A 108 16.30 -11.25 -2.42
N THR A 109 16.70 -11.85 -1.30
CA THR A 109 17.15 -13.25 -1.26
C THR A 109 16.03 -14.21 -1.67
N GLY A 110 14.81 -13.98 -1.24
CA GLY A 110 13.64 -14.79 -1.62
C GLY A 110 13.37 -14.75 -3.12
N ILE A 111 13.51 -13.57 -3.74
CA ILE A 111 13.37 -13.45 -5.21
C ILE A 111 14.50 -14.17 -5.92
N ALA A 112 15.75 -13.98 -5.52
CA ALA A 112 16.90 -14.65 -6.10
C ALA A 112 16.75 -16.18 -6.03
N ASN A 113 16.31 -16.71 -4.89
CA ASN A 113 16.03 -18.14 -4.70
C ASN A 113 14.94 -18.63 -5.65
N ARG A 114 13.87 -17.87 -5.87
CA ARG A 114 12.81 -18.25 -6.82
C ARG A 114 13.36 -18.42 -8.23
N TYR A 115 14.16 -17.46 -8.72
CA TYR A 115 14.77 -17.55 -10.04
C TYR A 115 15.73 -18.75 -10.15
N GLN A 116 16.50 -19.02 -9.10
CA GLN A 116 17.39 -20.20 -9.05
C GLN A 116 16.59 -21.51 -9.12
N GLN A 117 15.49 -21.63 -8.38
CA GLN A 117 14.62 -22.82 -8.41
C GLN A 117 13.99 -23.04 -9.80
N GLU A 118 13.63 -21.95 -10.48
CA GLU A 118 13.11 -22.00 -11.85
C GLU A 118 14.21 -22.22 -12.90
N LYS A 119 15.47 -22.38 -12.48
CA LYS A 119 16.65 -22.50 -13.36
C LYS A 119 16.80 -21.34 -14.34
N LYS A 120 16.42 -20.14 -13.92
CA LYS A 120 16.56 -18.88 -14.65
C LYS A 120 17.68 -18.05 -14.05
N ALA A 121 18.35 -17.23 -14.89
CA ALA A 121 19.25 -16.21 -14.38
C ALA A 121 18.45 -15.19 -13.56
N CYS A 122 18.96 -14.85 -12.37
CA CYS A 122 18.35 -13.79 -11.57
C CYS A 122 18.57 -12.45 -12.27
N PRO A 123 17.51 -11.67 -12.54
CA PRO A 123 17.66 -10.35 -13.11
C PRO A 123 18.29 -9.38 -12.10
N MET A 124 18.59 -8.17 -12.53
CA MET A 124 18.97 -7.10 -11.62
C MET A 124 17.77 -6.79 -10.69
N LEU A 125 18.04 -6.63 -9.40
CA LEU A 125 17.03 -6.33 -8.38
C LEU A 125 17.24 -4.91 -7.86
N ARG A 126 16.15 -4.18 -7.70
CA ARG A 126 16.11 -2.85 -7.08
C ARG A 126 15.21 -2.91 -5.85
N MET A 127 15.67 -2.33 -4.74
CA MET A 127 14.86 -2.18 -3.52
C MET A 127 14.51 -0.70 -3.32
N ILE A 128 13.28 -0.35 -3.61
CA ILE A 128 12.76 1.00 -3.56
C ILE A 128 11.92 1.14 -2.29
N VAL A 129 12.18 2.17 -1.49
CA VAL A 129 11.41 2.46 -0.28
C VAL A 129 10.85 3.87 -0.38
N ILE A 130 9.52 3.98 -0.42
CA ILE A 130 8.80 5.25 -0.50
C ILE A 130 8.41 5.66 0.91
N TYR A 131 9.09 6.68 1.43
CA TYR A 131 8.82 7.23 2.75
C TYR A 131 7.73 8.31 2.67
N THR A 132 6.73 8.20 3.56
CA THR A 132 5.70 9.25 3.69
C THR A 132 6.29 10.55 4.23
N GLY A 133 5.50 11.62 4.25
CA GLY A 133 5.93 12.94 4.73
C GLY A 133 6.43 12.99 6.18
N ASP A 134 6.22 11.90 6.94
CA ASP A 134 6.71 11.77 8.31
C ASP A 134 8.25 11.63 8.39
N ILE A 135 8.87 11.14 7.31
CA ILE A 135 10.30 10.82 7.27
C ILE A 135 11.04 11.79 6.35
N GLU A 136 12.14 12.33 6.87
CA GLU A 136 13.06 13.19 6.12
C GLU A 136 14.28 12.40 5.66
N ARG A 137 14.86 12.78 4.51
CA ARG A 137 16.06 12.16 3.94
C ARG A 137 17.21 12.02 4.94
N ARG A 138 17.44 13.02 5.80
CA ARG A 138 18.52 13.00 6.80
C ARG A 138 18.37 11.90 7.86
N GLN A 139 17.18 11.32 8.02
CA GLN A 139 16.90 10.27 9.00
C GLN A 139 17.24 8.89 8.46
N VAL A 140 17.37 8.75 7.14
CA VAL A 140 17.47 7.47 6.44
C VAL A 140 18.91 7.27 5.95
N SER A 141 19.46 6.08 6.19
CA SER A 141 20.64 5.58 5.49
C SER A 141 20.17 4.62 4.39
N ASP A 142 20.60 4.86 3.18
CA ASP A 142 20.29 4.01 2.01
C ASP A 142 21.22 2.80 1.89
N GLU A 143 22.31 2.74 2.65
CA GLU A 143 23.26 1.62 2.65
C GLU A 143 23.02 0.68 3.82
N TYR A 144 23.14 -0.62 3.54
CA TYR A 144 23.25 -1.68 4.53
C TYR A 144 24.47 -2.53 4.22
N ASP A 145 25.50 -2.41 5.08
CA ASP A 145 26.76 -3.12 4.92
C ASP A 145 27.05 -3.92 6.20
N ILE A 146 27.18 -5.23 6.04
CA ILE A 146 27.56 -6.18 7.08
C ILE A 146 28.81 -6.99 6.69
N GLY A 147 29.68 -6.38 5.89
CA GLY A 147 30.92 -6.99 5.42
C GLY A 147 30.72 -7.83 4.16
N ALA A 148 30.32 -9.09 4.32
CA ALA A 148 30.11 -9.99 3.18
C ALA A 148 28.88 -9.65 2.32
N VAL A 149 27.98 -8.83 2.81
CA VAL A 149 26.76 -8.37 2.09
C VAL A 149 26.69 -6.86 2.16
N ARG A 150 26.61 -6.25 0.99
CA ARG A 150 26.28 -4.83 0.84
C ARG A 150 24.99 -4.71 0.03
N MET A 151 24.04 -3.97 0.54
CA MET A 151 22.77 -3.66 -0.12
C MET A 151 22.58 -2.15 -0.13
N THR A 152 22.18 -1.61 -1.28
CA THR A 152 21.79 -0.21 -1.43
C THR A 152 20.30 -0.14 -1.68
N LEU A 153 19.60 0.74 -0.94
CA LEU A 153 18.19 1.06 -1.13
C LEU A 153 18.08 2.26 -2.06
N GLU A 154 16.94 2.38 -2.73
CA GLU A 154 16.57 3.56 -3.49
C GLU A 154 15.43 4.27 -2.76
N PRO A 155 15.71 5.20 -1.84
CA PRO A 155 14.68 5.89 -1.09
C PRO A 155 14.05 7.01 -1.90
N ALA A 156 12.73 7.10 -1.84
CA ALA A 156 11.96 8.26 -2.28
C ALA A 156 11.26 8.90 -1.07
N PHE A 157 11.19 10.22 -1.03
CA PHE A 157 10.67 10.94 0.12
C PHE A 157 9.50 11.84 -0.28
N LEU A 158 8.30 11.50 0.16
CA LEU A 158 7.13 12.32 -0.09
C LEU A 158 7.19 13.67 0.66
N SER A 159 8.06 13.79 1.67
CA SER A 159 8.35 15.06 2.36
C SER A 159 9.05 16.10 1.48
N GLU A 160 9.63 15.68 0.34
CA GLU A 160 10.30 16.56 -0.63
C GLU A 160 9.37 17.00 -1.78
N LEU A 161 8.14 16.49 -1.81
CA LEU A 161 7.15 16.85 -2.83
C LEU A 161 6.64 18.28 -2.60
N ASP A 162 6.55 19.07 -3.67
CA ASP A 162 5.78 20.35 -3.63
C ASP A 162 4.28 20.06 -3.59
N SER A 163 3.81 19.66 -2.42
CA SER A 163 2.42 19.25 -2.21
C SER A 163 1.44 20.40 -2.46
N GLY A 164 1.83 21.63 -2.16
CA GLY A 164 1.00 22.79 -2.38
C GLY A 164 0.85 23.15 -3.87
N GLY A 165 1.95 23.07 -4.61
CA GLY A 165 1.96 23.27 -6.07
C GLY A 165 1.17 22.18 -6.78
N LEU A 166 1.41 20.92 -6.42
CA LEU A 166 0.70 19.77 -6.97
C LEU A 166 -0.82 19.88 -6.75
N PHE A 167 -1.25 20.17 -5.52
CA PHE A 167 -2.68 20.31 -5.22
C PHE A 167 -3.34 21.41 -6.04
N ARG A 168 -2.70 22.58 -6.17
CA ARG A 168 -3.22 23.68 -6.99
C ARG A 168 -3.35 23.27 -8.44
N HIS A 169 -2.32 22.66 -9.01
CA HIS A 169 -2.32 22.19 -10.38
C HIS A 169 -3.47 21.21 -10.65
N LEU A 170 -3.60 20.17 -9.81
CA LEU A 170 -4.67 19.17 -9.92
C LEU A 170 -6.05 19.82 -9.81
N LYS A 171 -6.22 20.76 -8.87
CA LYS A 171 -7.48 21.49 -8.68
C LYS A 171 -7.84 22.30 -9.92
N GLU A 172 -6.90 23.05 -10.49
CA GLU A 172 -7.14 23.84 -11.70
C GLU A 172 -7.56 22.97 -12.88
N LYS A 173 -6.92 21.80 -13.09
CA LYS A 173 -7.28 20.86 -14.17
C LYS A 173 -8.66 20.28 -13.97
N VAL A 174 -9.00 19.84 -12.76
CA VAL A 174 -10.33 19.27 -12.46
C VAL A 174 -11.42 20.33 -12.63
N GLU A 175 -11.22 21.56 -12.16
CA GLU A 175 -12.16 22.67 -12.31
C GLU A 175 -12.38 23.07 -13.78
N ARG A 176 -11.38 22.88 -14.64
CA ARG A 176 -11.48 23.09 -16.09
C ARG A 176 -11.97 21.88 -16.87
N ASN A 177 -12.28 20.78 -16.20
CA ASN A 177 -12.62 19.50 -16.82
C ASN A 177 -11.53 18.99 -17.77
N GLU A 178 -10.26 19.27 -17.49
CA GLU A 178 -9.13 18.77 -18.24
C GLU A 178 -8.80 17.33 -17.78
N PRO A 179 -8.46 16.40 -18.70
CA PRO A 179 -8.06 15.05 -18.31
C PRO A 179 -6.75 15.08 -17.53
N LEU A 180 -6.65 14.21 -16.53
CA LEU A 180 -5.42 14.00 -15.77
C LEU A 180 -4.58 12.95 -16.47
N ASP A 181 -3.27 13.15 -16.53
CA ASP A 181 -2.35 12.10 -16.96
C ASP A 181 -2.05 11.11 -15.81
N ASP A 182 -1.27 10.09 -16.11
CA ASP A 182 -0.97 9.03 -15.16
C ASP A 182 -0.13 9.51 -13.96
N GLU A 183 0.78 10.46 -14.19
CA GLU A 183 1.62 11.04 -13.12
C GLU A 183 0.75 11.93 -12.21
N GLU A 184 -0.16 12.69 -12.78
CA GLU A 184 -1.11 13.52 -12.07
C GLU A 184 -2.09 12.69 -11.24
N LEU A 185 -2.61 11.59 -11.79
CA LEU A 185 -3.47 10.66 -11.04
C LEU A 185 -2.74 10.02 -9.87
N MET A 186 -1.49 9.59 -10.06
CA MET A 186 -0.69 9.06 -8.97
C MET A 186 -0.34 10.15 -7.95
N GLY A 187 0.00 11.35 -8.42
CA GLY A 187 0.22 12.52 -7.58
C GLY A 187 -0.99 12.79 -6.69
N PHE A 188 -2.19 12.72 -7.25
CA PHE A 188 -3.44 12.89 -6.53
C PHE A 188 -3.61 11.91 -5.36
N ILE A 189 -3.26 10.64 -5.60
CA ILE A 189 -3.40 9.55 -4.62
C ILE A 189 -2.40 9.70 -3.47
N ILE A 190 -1.14 10.06 -3.78
CA ILE A 190 -0.07 10.14 -2.78
C ILE A 190 -0.01 11.46 -2.04
N LEU A 191 -0.65 12.51 -2.58
CA LEU A 191 -0.62 13.87 -2.04
C LEU A 191 -0.88 13.92 -0.52
N PRO A 192 -1.93 13.27 0.03
CA PRO A 192 -2.17 13.32 1.47
C PRO A 192 -1.04 12.73 2.31
N LEU A 193 -0.28 11.78 1.76
CA LEU A 193 0.83 11.11 2.46
C LEU A 193 2.09 11.98 2.53
N SER A 194 2.16 13.05 1.75
CA SER A 194 3.29 13.99 1.75
C SER A 194 3.29 14.96 2.93
N TYR A 195 2.16 15.11 3.62
CA TYR A 195 2.03 15.93 4.83
C TYR A 195 2.52 15.16 6.07
N ARG A 196 2.96 15.89 7.09
CA ARG A 196 3.55 15.29 8.30
C ARG A 196 2.54 15.06 9.40
N LYS A 197 1.75 16.09 9.74
CA LYS A 197 0.83 16.02 10.86
C LYS A 197 -0.41 15.23 10.49
N LYS A 198 -0.88 14.43 11.42
CA LYS A 198 -2.07 13.60 11.24
C LYS A 198 -3.28 14.44 10.83
N GLU A 199 -3.48 15.57 11.50
CA GLU A 199 -4.59 16.49 11.25
C GLU A 199 -4.52 17.08 9.85
N GLU A 200 -3.32 17.45 9.39
CA GLU A 200 -3.09 17.94 8.02
C GLU A 200 -3.37 16.85 6.98
N LYS A 201 -2.92 15.62 7.26
CA LYS A 201 -3.21 14.47 6.39
C LYS A 201 -4.70 14.21 6.27
N GLU A 202 -5.43 14.19 7.39
CA GLU A 202 -6.88 13.98 7.41
C GLU A 202 -7.63 15.07 6.64
N GLU A 203 -7.22 16.33 6.80
CA GLU A 203 -7.79 17.45 6.04
C GLU A 203 -7.53 17.29 4.55
N LYS A 204 -6.28 16.99 4.16
CA LYS A 204 -5.90 16.80 2.76
C LYS A 204 -6.54 15.58 2.13
N ILE A 205 -6.78 14.50 2.87
CA ILE A 205 -7.58 13.37 2.41
C ILE A 205 -9.00 13.84 2.05
N ARG A 206 -9.66 14.61 2.94
CA ARG A 206 -11.02 15.11 2.69
C ARG A 206 -11.07 16.04 1.49
N GLU A 207 -10.09 16.95 1.36
CA GLU A 207 -9.98 17.85 0.20
C GLU A 207 -9.75 17.06 -1.09
N SER A 208 -8.82 16.09 -1.08
CA SER A 208 -8.54 15.25 -2.24
C SER A 208 -9.75 14.40 -2.64
N VAL A 209 -10.46 13.82 -1.69
CA VAL A 209 -11.71 13.09 -1.96
C VAL A 209 -12.77 13.99 -2.58
N SER A 210 -12.94 15.21 -2.03
CA SER A 210 -13.91 16.18 -2.56
C SER A 210 -13.56 16.64 -3.97
N LEU A 211 -12.28 16.77 -4.27
CA LEU A 211 -11.81 17.14 -5.61
C LEU A 211 -11.91 15.94 -6.57
N ALA A 212 -11.52 14.73 -6.15
CA ALA A 212 -11.65 13.52 -6.95
C ALA A 212 -13.09 13.24 -7.38
N ALA A 213 -14.06 13.57 -6.52
CA ALA A 213 -15.48 13.45 -6.86
C ALA A 213 -15.94 14.34 -8.01
N GLN A 214 -15.15 15.34 -8.39
CA GLN A 214 -15.45 16.28 -9.49
C GLN A 214 -14.79 15.87 -10.82
N ILE A 215 -13.93 14.85 -10.83
CA ILE A 215 -13.31 14.33 -12.05
C ILE A 215 -14.40 13.80 -12.96
N GLN A 216 -14.45 14.29 -14.22
CA GLN A 216 -15.49 13.93 -15.18
C GLN A 216 -15.28 12.53 -15.76
N ASP A 217 -14.02 12.15 -16.02
CA ASP A 217 -13.71 10.79 -16.44
C ASP A 217 -13.93 9.82 -15.28
N ARG A 218 -14.92 8.94 -15.45
CA ARG A 218 -15.36 8.01 -14.41
C ARG A 218 -14.28 6.99 -14.03
N SER A 219 -13.46 6.57 -14.98
CA SER A 219 -12.37 5.62 -14.71
C SER A 219 -11.32 6.29 -13.86
N GLN A 220 -10.93 7.51 -14.19
CA GLN A 220 -10.00 8.32 -13.41
C GLN A 220 -10.57 8.65 -12.03
N GLN A 221 -11.86 8.99 -11.95
CA GLN A 221 -12.54 9.26 -10.68
C GLN A 221 -12.51 8.05 -9.75
N VAL A 222 -12.88 6.86 -10.25
CA VAL A 222 -12.85 5.61 -9.46
C VAL A 222 -11.42 5.28 -9.05
N PHE A 223 -10.46 5.44 -9.95
CA PHE A 223 -9.06 5.17 -9.67
C PHE A 223 -8.51 6.09 -8.57
N ALA A 224 -8.74 7.39 -8.66
CA ALA A 224 -8.32 8.36 -7.65
C ALA A 224 -8.95 8.08 -6.28
N LEU A 225 -10.28 7.88 -6.24
CA LEU A 225 -11.00 7.58 -4.99
C LEU A 225 -10.54 6.27 -4.35
N ALA A 226 -10.38 5.21 -5.16
CA ALA A 226 -9.92 3.92 -4.67
C ALA A 226 -8.47 3.99 -4.16
N GLY A 227 -7.61 4.72 -4.86
CA GLY A 227 -6.23 4.95 -4.45
C GLY A 227 -6.13 5.73 -3.14
N ILE A 228 -6.84 6.85 -3.02
CA ILE A 228 -6.88 7.63 -1.77
C ILE A 228 -7.38 6.74 -0.62
N LEU A 229 -8.47 5.98 -0.81
CA LEU A 229 -8.99 5.09 0.21
C LEU A 229 -7.96 4.03 0.65
N ALA A 230 -7.23 3.45 -0.31
CA ALA A 230 -6.25 2.41 -0.04
C ALA A 230 -5.08 2.90 0.81
N PHE A 231 -4.55 4.07 0.48
CA PHE A 231 -3.38 4.62 1.17
C PHE A 231 -3.73 5.34 2.47
N SER A 232 -4.99 5.71 2.66
CA SER A 232 -5.43 6.49 3.83
C SER A 232 -6.27 5.70 4.84
N ASP A 233 -6.48 4.41 4.67
CA ASP A 233 -7.37 3.58 5.49
C ASP A 233 -7.07 3.64 7.00
N LYS A 234 -5.81 3.83 7.38
CA LYS A 234 -5.37 3.98 8.77
C LYS A 234 -5.47 5.42 9.31
N LEU A 235 -5.69 6.38 8.43
CA LEU A 235 -5.69 7.81 8.73
C LEU A 235 -7.10 8.39 8.80
N ILE A 236 -8.08 7.72 8.21
CA ILE A 236 -9.47 8.17 8.17
C ILE A 236 -10.36 7.37 9.09
N ASP A 237 -11.43 7.99 9.56
CA ASP A 237 -12.47 7.31 10.30
C ASP A 237 -13.36 6.44 9.40
N MET A 238 -14.14 5.54 10.01
CA MET A 238 -15.05 4.64 9.29
C MET A 238 -16.13 5.39 8.51
N GLU A 239 -16.56 6.56 8.97
CA GLU A 239 -17.57 7.36 8.28
C GLU A 239 -17.02 7.90 6.97
N THR A 240 -15.83 8.48 6.99
CA THR A 240 -15.11 8.97 5.81
C THR A 240 -14.81 7.82 4.82
N ALA A 241 -14.33 6.67 5.33
CA ALA A 241 -14.08 5.50 4.49
C ALA A 241 -15.36 5.00 3.81
N ASN A 242 -16.47 4.92 4.54
CA ASN A 242 -17.76 4.50 3.98
C ASN A 242 -18.32 5.52 2.98
N LYS A 243 -18.10 6.82 3.19
CA LYS A 243 -18.47 7.85 2.21
C LYS A 243 -17.73 7.64 0.90
N ILE A 244 -16.42 7.43 0.94
CA ILE A 244 -15.61 7.18 -0.26
C ILE A 244 -16.09 5.90 -0.99
N ARG A 245 -16.34 4.81 -0.26
CA ARG A 245 -16.85 3.56 -0.85
C ARG A 245 -18.18 3.77 -1.58
N ARG A 246 -19.12 4.49 -0.97
CA ARG A 246 -20.40 4.83 -1.64
C ARG A 246 -20.19 5.65 -2.91
N MET A 247 -19.26 6.60 -2.90
CA MET A 247 -18.96 7.39 -4.10
C MET A 247 -18.42 6.50 -5.24
N ILE A 248 -17.52 5.56 -4.92
CA ILE A 248 -16.98 4.58 -5.88
C ILE A 248 -18.11 3.70 -6.43
N GLU A 249 -18.99 3.19 -5.57
CA GLU A 249 -20.13 2.34 -5.96
C GLU A 249 -21.11 3.10 -6.88
N MET A 250 -21.47 4.33 -6.51
CA MET A 250 -22.35 5.18 -7.32
C MET A 250 -21.76 5.45 -8.71
N THR A 251 -20.47 5.72 -8.80
CA THR A 251 -19.78 5.94 -10.08
C THR A 251 -19.79 4.69 -10.94
N LYS A 252 -19.55 3.51 -10.36
CA LYS A 252 -19.62 2.21 -11.06
C LYS A 252 -21.04 1.88 -11.55
N VAL A 253 -22.04 2.09 -10.70
CA VAL A 253 -23.46 1.85 -11.08
C VAL A 253 -23.88 2.79 -12.21
N GLY A 254 -23.51 4.07 -12.16
CA GLY A 254 -23.75 5.02 -13.24
C GLY A 254 -23.15 4.56 -14.57
N TRP A 255 -21.94 4.00 -14.56
CA TRP A 255 -21.28 3.46 -15.76
C TRP A 255 -22.00 2.24 -16.35
N ILE A 256 -22.54 1.35 -15.52
CA ILE A 256 -23.30 0.17 -15.98
C ILE A 256 -24.63 0.57 -16.62
N ILE A 257 -25.27 1.65 -16.15
CA ILE A 257 -26.57 2.10 -16.67
C ILE A 257 -26.43 2.80 -18.04
N GLU A 258 -25.27 3.38 -18.35
CA GLU A 258 -25.02 4.12 -19.60
C GLU A 258 -24.45 3.25 -20.73
N GLN A 259 -24.15 1.97 -20.50
CA GLN A 259 -23.81 0.97 -21.51
C GLN A 259 -25.03 0.19 -21.98
#